data_d25bed1870c2913d89e2419a77bf7c5e
#
_entry.id   d25bed1870c2913d89e2419a77bf7c5e
#
_cell.length_a   1.000
_cell.length_b   1.000
_cell.length_c   1.000
_cell.angle_alpha   90.00
_cell.angle_beta   90.00
_cell.angle_gamma   90.00
#
_symmetry.space_group_name_H-M   'P 1'
#
loop_
_entity.id
_entity.type
_entity.pdbx_description
1 polymer ?
#
loop_
_entity_poly.entity_id
_entity_poly.type
_entity_poly.pdbx_seq_one_letter_code
_entity_poly.pdbx_strand_id
1 'polypeptide(L)'
;MNDKDRMNTIHYNDTVQLPPCVATIGFFDGVHRGHQFLIHHLVETARKDGLQSTVITFDAHPRKVLQADYQPEMLSTLDSKLLLLSKTEVDNAVVLHFDKAMAAMSAREFMQQVLHDHLNVRKLFIGYDHRFGHNREETFEDYVRYGKEMGIEVIRNEAFQIDGINISSSVIRSFLKEGEVEMAAQCLGFPYTLIGKVVNGFHEGRKLGFPTANLDISHFGQLIPAPGVYAVKVRLENTVVWKRGMMNVGNRP
;
A
#
# COMPACT_ATOMS: atom_id res chain seq x y z
N MET A 1 19.47 16.16 8.80
CA MET A 1 18.88 15.18 7.87
C MET A 1 19.30 15.59 6.48
N ASN A 2 20.14 14.81 5.82
CA ASN A 2 20.58 15.10 4.45
C ASN A 2 19.36 14.96 3.51
N ASP A 3 19.25 15.85 2.53
CA ASP A 3 18.21 15.80 1.47
C ASP A 3 18.17 14.47 0.67
N LYS A 4 19.18 13.60 0.86
CA LYS A 4 19.25 12.26 0.25
C LYS A 4 18.35 11.19 0.90
N ASP A 5 17.74 11.47 2.06
CA ASP A 5 16.96 10.48 2.83
C ASP A 5 15.44 10.64 2.64
N ARG A 6 15.00 11.41 1.66
CA ARG A 6 13.57 11.65 1.44
C ARG A 6 13.12 10.99 0.13
N MET A 7 12.25 9.98 0.25
CA MET A 7 11.56 9.39 -0.90
C MET A 7 10.84 10.47 -1.72
N ASN A 8 11.07 10.48 -3.03
CA ASN A 8 10.34 11.34 -3.96
C ASN A 8 8.96 10.72 -4.26
N THR A 9 7.90 11.48 -4.07
CA THR A 9 6.57 11.09 -4.51
C THR A 9 6.26 11.75 -5.85
N ILE A 10 5.98 10.94 -6.86
CA ILE A 10 5.79 11.36 -8.25
C ILE A 10 4.39 10.93 -8.69
N HIS A 11 3.53 11.89 -8.99
CA HIS A 11 2.26 11.61 -9.64
C HIS A 11 2.50 11.48 -11.15
N TYR A 12 2.25 10.28 -11.67
CA TYR A 12 2.51 9.95 -13.07
C TYR A 12 1.65 10.78 -14.02
N ASN A 13 2.28 11.28 -15.03
CA ASN A 13 1.67 11.83 -16.24
C ASN A 13 2.61 11.54 -17.42
N ASP A 14 2.17 11.79 -18.65
CA ASP A 14 2.91 11.45 -19.87
C ASP A 14 4.26 12.20 -20.03
N THR A 15 4.54 13.16 -19.16
CA THR A 15 5.80 13.93 -19.19
C THR A 15 6.83 13.43 -18.17
N VAL A 16 6.47 12.48 -17.30
CA VAL A 16 7.38 11.93 -16.30
C VAL A 16 8.44 11.06 -16.96
N GLN A 17 9.68 11.39 -16.73
CA GLN A 17 10.84 10.56 -17.07
C GLN A 17 11.75 10.40 -15.86
N LEU A 18 12.05 9.16 -15.51
CA LEU A 18 12.96 8.83 -14.42
C LEU A 18 14.36 8.49 -14.94
N PRO A 19 15.39 8.65 -14.12
CA PRO A 19 16.66 7.98 -14.34
C PRO A 19 16.46 6.45 -14.38
N PRO A 20 17.40 5.69 -14.97
CA PRO A 20 17.33 4.23 -14.98
C PRO A 20 17.09 3.69 -13.57
N CYS A 21 16.11 2.79 -13.41
CA CYS A 21 15.70 2.33 -12.10
C CYS A 21 15.41 0.82 -12.03
N VAL A 22 15.47 0.30 -10.81
CA VAL A 22 14.91 -0.99 -10.41
C VAL A 22 13.53 -0.71 -9.84
N ALA A 23 12.49 -1.35 -10.36
CA ALA A 23 11.12 -1.07 -9.96
C ALA A 23 10.35 -2.30 -9.49
N THR A 24 9.32 -2.07 -8.72
CA THR A 24 8.24 -3.02 -8.45
C THR A 24 6.89 -2.33 -8.63
N ILE A 25 5.88 -3.11 -9.01
CA ILE A 25 4.53 -2.61 -9.18
C ILE A 25 3.56 -3.36 -8.29
N GLY A 26 2.64 -2.63 -7.65
CA GLY A 26 1.60 -3.22 -6.82
C GLY A 26 0.70 -2.16 -6.19
N PHE A 27 -0.40 -2.62 -5.61
CA PHE A 27 -1.27 -1.71 -4.87
C PHE A 27 -0.69 -1.32 -3.50
N PHE A 28 0.11 -2.20 -2.89
CA PHE A 28 0.83 -2.00 -1.62
C PHE A 28 -0.07 -1.56 -0.45
N ASP A 29 -1.29 -2.11 -0.38
CA ASP A 29 -2.22 -1.78 0.69
C ASP A 29 -1.69 -2.23 2.05
N GLY A 30 -1.55 -1.26 2.98
CA GLY A 30 -1.00 -1.46 4.31
C GLY A 30 0.52 -1.61 4.38
N VAL A 31 1.25 -1.65 3.27
CA VAL A 31 2.74 -1.81 3.20
C VAL A 31 3.24 -2.85 4.22
N HIS A 32 2.56 -4.01 4.28
CA HIS A 32 2.82 -5.08 5.23
C HIS A 32 4.23 -5.71 5.06
N ARG A 33 4.66 -6.55 6.00
CA ARG A 33 6.02 -7.12 6.02
C ARG A 33 6.39 -7.86 4.73
N GLY A 34 5.43 -8.49 4.04
CA GLY A 34 5.67 -9.06 2.70
C GLY A 34 6.01 -8.00 1.64
N HIS A 35 5.35 -6.83 1.68
CA HIS A 35 5.70 -5.71 0.83
C HIS A 35 7.08 -5.12 1.21
N GLN A 36 7.33 -4.94 2.52
CA GLN A 36 8.61 -4.42 3.02
C GLN A 36 9.77 -5.34 2.61
N PHE A 37 9.59 -6.65 2.66
CA PHE A 37 10.56 -7.65 2.22
C PHE A 37 10.90 -7.52 0.72
N LEU A 38 9.88 -7.43 -0.13
CA LEU A 38 10.04 -7.20 -1.57
C LEU A 38 10.79 -5.89 -1.85
N ILE A 39 10.40 -4.80 -1.18
CA ILE A 39 11.00 -3.48 -1.36
C ILE A 39 12.46 -3.47 -0.86
N HIS A 40 12.76 -4.16 0.22
CA HIS A 40 14.13 -4.29 0.72
C HIS A 40 15.05 -4.92 -0.33
N HIS A 41 14.68 -6.05 -0.94
CA HIS A 41 15.46 -6.68 -2.01
C HIS A 41 15.61 -5.78 -3.23
N LEU A 42 14.56 -5.05 -3.58
CA LEU A 42 14.60 -4.07 -4.66
C LEU A 42 15.61 -2.96 -4.37
N VAL A 43 15.59 -2.37 -3.17
CA VAL A 43 16.51 -1.32 -2.75
C VAL A 43 17.97 -1.81 -2.74
N GLU A 44 18.22 -3.02 -2.21
CA GLU A 44 19.56 -3.61 -2.22
C GLU A 44 20.08 -3.82 -3.66
N THR A 45 19.21 -4.33 -4.54
CA THR A 45 19.57 -4.53 -5.95
C THR A 45 19.86 -3.20 -6.65
N ALA A 46 19.03 -2.19 -6.42
CA ALA A 46 19.22 -0.86 -6.99
C ALA A 46 20.56 -0.24 -6.55
N ARG A 47 20.87 -0.31 -5.25
CA ARG A 47 22.15 0.16 -4.70
C ARG A 47 23.35 -0.57 -5.31
N LYS A 48 23.28 -1.88 -5.44
CA LYS A 48 24.34 -2.72 -6.03
C LYS A 48 24.62 -2.33 -7.49
N ASP A 49 23.58 -2.03 -8.24
CA ASP A 49 23.67 -1.73 -9.67
C ASP A 49 23.88 -0.23 -9.95
N GLY A 50 23.91 0.63 -8.93
CA GLY A 50 24.01 2.08 -9.08
C GLY A 50 22.79 2.71 -9.74
N LEU A 51 21.60 2.08 -9.58
CA LEU A 51 20.31 2.53 -10.10
C LEU A 51 19.46 3.12 -8.98
N GLN A 52 18.37 3.84 -9.35
CA GLN A 52 17.37 4.26 -8.38
C GLN A 52 16.39 3.14 -8.08
N SER A 53 15.91 3.09 -6.86
CA SER A 53 14.84 2.18 -6.41
C SER A 53 13.48 2.86 -6.55
N THR A 54 12.48 2.18 -7.16
CA THR A 54 11.18 2.77 -7.47
C THR A 54 10.04 1.82 -7.13
N VAL A 55 9.11 2.25 -6.29
CA VAL A 55 7.83 1.59 -6.07
C VAL A 55 6.77 2.26 -6.93
N ILE A 56 6.10 1.48 -7.77
CA ILE A 56 5.00 1.93 -8.62
C ILE A 56 3.70 1.47 -7.97
N THR A 57 2.83 2.41 -7.61
CA THR A 57 1.54 2.14 -6.97
C THR A 57 0.41 2.93 -7.62
N PHE A 58 -0.82 2.79 -7.10
CA PHE A 58 -2.01 3.38 -7.68
C PHE A 58 -2.71 4.29 -6.66
N ASP A 59 -3.35 5.35 -7.15
CA ASP A 59 -4.16 6.27 -6.36
C ASP A 59 -5.51 5.66 -5.93
N ALA A 60 -6.08 4.79 -6.77
CA ALA A 60 -7.33 4.10 -6.51
C ALA A 60 -7.17 2.57 -6.61
N HIS A 61 -8.02 1.84 -5.88
CA HIS A 61 -8.02 0.38 -5.97
C HIS A 61 -8.53 -0.06 -7.35
N PRO A 62 -7.75 -0.87 -8.12
CA PRO A 62 -8.11 -1.25 -9.49
C PRO A 62 -9.53 -1.84 -9.64
N ARG A 63 -9.97 -2.67 -8.70
CA ARG A 63 -11.33 -3.22 -8.73
C ARG A 63 -12.43 -2.17 -8.57
N LYS A 64 -12.19 -1.06 -7.86
CA LYS A 64 -13.17 0.02 -7.71
C LYS A 64 -13.43 0.71 -9.04
N VAL A 65 -12.43 0.82 -9.90
CA VAL A 65 -12.55 1.41 -11.24
C VAL A 65 -13.27 0.46 -12.20
N LEU A 66 -13.02 -0.85 -12.08
CA LEU A 66 -13.62 -1.88 -12.93
C LEU A 66 -15.04 -2.26 -12.51
N GLN A 67 -15.36 -2.15 -11.23
CA GLN A 67 -16.65 -2.52 -10.64
C GLN A 67 -17.12 -1.38 -9.72
N ALA A 68 -18.03 -0.54 -10.21
CA ALA A 68 -18.50 0.65 -9.51
C ALA A 68 -19.09 0.38 -8.12
N ASP A 69 -19.74 -0.78 -7.95
CA ASP A 69 -20.36 -1.19 -6.67
C ASP A 69 -19.33 -1.79 -5.68
N TYR A 70 -18.11 -2.04 -6.11
CA TYR A 70 -17.09 -2.59 -5.24
C TYR A 70 -16.53 -1.53 -4.30
N GLN A 71 -16.73 -1.71 -3.01
CA GLN A 71 -16.15 -0.86 -1.96
C GLN A 71 -15.00 -1.61 -1.29
N PRO A 72 -13.75 -1.31 -1.65
CA PRO A 72 -12.60 -1.95 -1.02
C PRO A 72 -12.46 -1.50 0.44
N GLU A 73 -12.35 -2.45 1.33
CA GLU A 73 -11.97 -2.22 2.72
C GLU A 73 -10.44 -2.10 2.79
N MET A 74 -9.95 -0.88 2.74
CA MET A 74 -8.53 -0.58 2.65
C MET A 74 -7.81 -0.73 3.99
N LEU A 75 -6.58 -1.22 4.00
CA LEU A 75 -5.71 -1.22 5.18
C LEU A 75 -5.08 0.15 5.42
N SER A 76 -4.90 0.94 4.36
CA SER A 76 -4.30 2.28 4.45
C SER A 76 -4.93 3.25 3.46
N THR A 77 -4.99 4.52 3.82
CA THR A 77 -5.22 5.60 2.85
C THR A 77 -4.02 5.79 1.93
N LEU A 78 -4.16 6.51 0.82
CA LEU A 78 -3.03 6.82 -0.06
C LEU A 78 -1.91 7.55 0.70
N ASP A 79 -2.24 8.58 1.48
CA ASP A 79 -1.26 9.35 2.26
C ASP A 79 -0.53 8.48 3.28
N SER A 80 -1.28 7.61 4.00
CA SER A 80 -0.69 6.64 4.94
C SER A 80 0.23 5.67 4.23
N LYS A 81 -0.17 5.17 3.06
CA LYS A 81 0.62 4.28 2.23
C LYS A 81 1.94 4.93 1.80
N LEU A 82 1.89 6.15 1.30
CA LEU A 82 3.08 6.91 0.89
C LEU A 82 4.00 7.19 2.09
N LEU A 83 3.44 7.52 3.25
CA LEU A 83 4.20 7.67 4.49
C LEU A 83 4.86 6.35 4.94
N LEU A 84 4.20 5.21 4.75
CA LEU A 84 4.78 3.90 5.07
C LEU A 84 5.88 3.52 4.08
N LEU A 85 5.69 3.78 2.79
CA LEU A 85 6.69 3.58 1.75
C LEU A 85 7.94 4.43 2.00
N SER A 86 7.79 5.68 2.45
CA SER A 86 8.94 6.55 2.75
C SER A 86 9.84 6.03 3.88
N LYS A 87 9.38 5.03 4.64
CA LYS A 87 10.17 4.36 5.69
C LYS A 87 10.92 3.13 5.18
N THR A 88 10.73 2.73 3.94
CA THR A 88 11.37 1.55 3.34
C THR A 88 12.67 1.85 2.61
N GLU A 89 13.18 3.07 2.73
CA GLU A 89 14.42 3.54 2.09
C GLU A 89 14.40 3.52 0.54
N VAL A 90 13.20 3.39 -0.06
CA VAL A 90 13.03 3.50 -1.51
C VAL A 90 13.23 4.95 -1.96
N ASP A 91 13.89 5.15 -3.10
CA ASP A 91 14.17 6.50 -3.62
C ASP A 91 12.91 7.19 -4.17
N ASN A 92 12.06 6.43 -4.88
CA ASN A 92 10.89 6.98 -5.54
C ASN A 92 9.64 6.15 -5.28
N ALA A 93 8.51 6.82 -5.08
CA ALA A 93 7.17 6.26 -5.19
C ALA A 93 6.43 6.93 -6.35
N VAL A 94 6.13 6.18 -7.40
CA VAL A 94 5.32 6.63 -8.54
C VAL A 94 3.87 6.25 -8.29
N VAL A 95 2.99 7.23 -8.29
CA VAL A 95 1.55 7.04 -8.15
C VAL A 95 0.90 7.14 -9.52
N LEU A 96 0.41 6.01 -10.01
CA LEU A 96 -0.34 5.92 -11.26
C LEU A 96 -1.82 6.24 -11.00
N HIS A 97 -2.44 6.99 -11.89
CA HIS A 97 -3.89 7.09 -11.94
C HIS A 97 -4.46 5.88 -12.67
N PHE A 98 -5.21 5.03 -11.93
CA PHE A 98 -5.81 3.83 -12.51
C PHE A 98 -7.18 4.15 -13.07
N ASP A 99 -7.28 4.23 -14.38
CA ASP A 99 -8.51 4.47 -15.13
C ASP A 99 -8.86 3.29 -16.06
N LYS A 100 -9.94 3.44 -16.85
CA LYS A 100 -10.37 2.42 -17.81
C LYS A 100 -9.38 2.24 -18.95
N ALA A 101 -8.66 3.30 -19.34
CA ALA A 101 -7.67 3.22 -20.41
C ALA A 101 -6.47 2.38 -19.94
N MET A 102 -5.94 2.65 -18.76
CA MET A 102 -4.88 1.84 -18.16
C MET A 102 -5.32 0.39 -17.92
N ALA A 103 -6.56 0.17 -17.48
CA ALA A 103 -7.12 -1.16 -17.26
C ALA A 103 -7.27 -1.99 -18.56
N ALA A 104 -7.39 -1.33 -19.70
CA ALA A 104 -7.48 -1.98 -21.03
C ALA A 104 -6.11 -2.37 -21.61
N MET A 105 -5.00 -1.84 -21.06
CA MET A 105 -3.66 -2.16 -21.57
C MET A 105 -3.31 -3.63 -21.27
N SER A 106 -2.80 -4.32 -22.29
CA SER A 106 -2.13 -5.61 -22.09
C SER A 106 -0.89 -5.42 -21.22
N ALA A 107 -0.40 -6.50 -20.61
CA ALA A 107 0.85 -6.44 -19.83
C ALA A 107 2.02 -5.98 -20.70
N ARG A 108 2.08 -6.40 -21.97
CA ARG A 108 3.13 -6.00 -22.90
C ARG A 108 3.10 -4.50 -23.20
N GLU A 109 1.92 -3.94 -23.46
CA GLU A 109 1.75 -2.49 -23.70
C GLU A 109 2.13 -1.69 -22.46
N PHE A 110 1.68 -2.12 -21.28
CA PHE A 110 2.03 -1.47 -20.02
C PHE A 110 3.55 -1.50 -19.76
N MET A 111 4.20 -2.65 -19.98
CA MET A 111 5.65 -2.77 -19.83
C MET A 111 6.41 -1.88 -20.81
N GLN A 112 5.96 -1.79 -22.06
CA GLN A 112 6.61 -0.94 -23.07
C GLN A 112 6.39 0.53 -22.77
N GLN A 113 5.13 0.98 -22.71
CA GLN A 113 4.80 2.41 -22.69
C GLN A 113 5.08 3.02 -21.31
N VAL A 114 4.67 2.35 -20.22
CA VAL A 114 4.77 2.92 -18.89
C VAL A 114 6.13 2.59 -18.26
N LEU A 115 6.51 1.31 -18.20
CA LEU A 115 7.71 0.92 -17.47
C LEU A 115 9.00 1.28 -18.23
N HIS A 116 9.06 0.95 -19.54
CA HIS A 116 10.26 1.17 -20.32
C HIS A 116 10.39 2.63 -20.80
N ASP A 117 9.41 3.12 -21.55
CA ASP A 117 9.53 4.38 -22.28
C ASP A 117 9.46 5.60 -21.36
N HIS A 118 8.59 5.59 -20.35
CA HIS A 118 8.43 6.72 -19.42
C HIS A 118 9.22 6.56 -18.11
N LEU A 119 9.11 5.39 -17.46
CA LEU A 119 9.73 5.20 -16.14
C LEU A 119 11.16 4.63 -16.20
N ASN A 120 11.66 4.35 -17.39
CA ASN A 120 13.05 3.91 -17.64
C ASN A 120 13.47 2.72 -16.74
N VAL A 121 12.54 1.77 -16.53
CA VAL A 121 12.77 0.58 -15.72
C VAL A 121 13.77 -0.34 -16.42
N ARG A 122 14.82 -0.75 -15.71
CA ARG A 122 15.84 -1.70 -16.18
C ARG A 122 15.68 -3.08 -15.56
N LYS A 123 15.18 -3.12 -14.31
CA LYS A 123 14.84 -4.36 -13.61
C LYS A 123 13.47 -4.23 -12.98
N LEU A 124 12.64 -5.26 -13.12
CA LEU A 124 11.28 -5.30 -12.58
C LEU A 124 11.16 -6.46 -11.60
N PHE A 125 10.98 -6.14 -10.31
CA PHE A 125 10.62 -7.11 -9.29
C PHE A 125 9.12 -7.38 -9.31
N ILE A 126 8.72 -8.64 -9.43
CA ILE A 126 7.32 -9.07 -9.38
C ILE A 126 7.13 -9.92 -8.12
N GLY A 127 6.13 -9.57 -7.31
CA GLY A 127 5.75 -10.36 -6.13
C GLY A 127 5.28 -11.76 -6.53
N TYR A 128 5.36 -12.68 -5.60
CA TYR A 128 5.10 -14.12 -5.79
C TYR A 128 3.79 -14.45 -6.54
N ASP A 129 2.70 -13.76 -6.21
CA ASP A 129 1.35 -13.98 -6.76
C ASP A 129 0.83 -12.79 -7.57
N HIS A 130 1.69 -11.78 -7.81
CA HIS A 130 1.26 -10.55 -8.47
C HIS A 130 1.16 -10.73 -9.99
N ARG A 131 0.03 -10.27 -10.53
CA ARG A 131 -0.23 -10.23 -11.98
C ARG A 131 -0.80 -8.86 -12.36
N PHE A 132 -0.37 -8.35 -13.49
CA PHE A 132 -0.87 -7.10 -14.09
C PHE A 132 -1.17 -7.29 -15.57
N GLY A 133 -1.76 -6.27 -16.20
CA GLY A 133 -2.28 -6.33 -17.57
C GLY A 133 -3.78 -6.66 -17.61
N HIS A 134 -4.38 -6.39 -18.76
CA HIS A 134 -5.80 -6.67 -19.00
C HIS A 134 -6.10 -8.15 -18.76
N ASN A 135 -7.18 -8.46 -18.04
CA ASN A 135 -7.60 -9.80 -17.65
C ASN A 135 -6.62 -10.60 -16.76
N ARG A 136 -5.37 -10.15 -16.57
CA ARG A 136 -4.36 -10.81 -15.73
C ARG A 136 -4.08 -12.26 -16.17
N GLU A 137 -4.09 -12.50 -17.47
CA GLU A 137 -3.93 -13.83 -18.07
C GLU A 137 -2.47 -14.25 -18.21
N GLU A 138 -1.55 -13.25 -18.27
CA GLU A 138 -0.13 -13.49 -18.45
C GLU A 138 0.47 -14.22 -17.25
N THR A 139 1.40 -15.11 -17.59
CA THR A 139 2.25 -15.84 -16.62
C THR A 139 3.52 -15.05 -16.32
N PHE A 140 4.29 -15.50 -15.33
CA PHE A 140 5.60 -14.90 -15.03
C PHE A 140 6.56 -15.03 -16.23
N GLU A 141 6.49 -16.15 -16.96
CA GLU A 141 7.30 -16.45 -18.15
C GLU A 141 6.99 -15.46 -19.29
N ASP A 142 5.74 -15.01 -19.41
CA ASP A 142 5.35 -13.98 -20.37
C ASP A 142 6.00 -12.65 -20.04
N TYR A 143 6.00 -12.24 -18.75
CA TYR A 143 6.69 -11.01 -18.32
C TYR A 143 8.19 -11.09 -18.58
N VAL A 144 8.82 -12.24 -18.34
CA VAL A 144 10.26 -12.45 -18.64
C VAL A 144 10.53 -12.31 -20.14
N ARG A 145 9.67 -12.90 -20.99
CA ARG A 145 9.78 -12.79 -22.45
C ARG A 145 9.65 -11.33 -22.92
N TYR A 146 8.62 -10.62 -22.47
CA TYR A 146 8.43 -9.21 -22.80
C TYR A 146 9.58 -8.34 -22.28
N GLY A 147 10.02 -8.57 -21.06
CA GLY A 147 11.16 -7.87 -20.48
C GLY A 147 12.43 -8.04 -21.30
N LYS A 148 12.72 -9.25 -21.77
CA LYS A 148 13.89 -9.53 -22.65
C LYS A 148 13.81 -8.75 -23.96
N GLU A 149 12.63 -8.63 -24.56
CA GLU A 149 12.43 -7.87 -25.81
C GLU A 149 12.70 -6.37 -25.60
N MET A 150 12.41 -5.84 -24.41
CA MET A 150 12.47 -4.41 -24.06
C MET A 150 13.75 -4.02 -23.30
N GLY A 151 14.62 -4.99 -22.95
CA GLY A 151 15.79 -4.73 -22.12
C GLY A 151 15.47 -4.53 -20.62
N ILE A 152 14.36 -5.10 -20.14
CA ILE A 152 13.98 -5.14 -18.73
C ILE A 152 14.27 -6.54 -18.17
N GLU A 153 15.13 -6.64 -17.18
CA GLU A 153 15.32 -7.88 -16.41
C GLU A 153 14.14 -8.08 -15.45
N VAL A 154 13.39 -9.17 -15.59
CA VAL A 154 12.25 -9.49 -14.73
C VAL A 154 12.66 -10.49 -13.66
N ILE A 155 12.47 -10.14 -12.40
CA ILE A 155 12.91 -10.90 -11.23
C ILE A 155 11.70 -11.28 -10.39
N ARG A 156 11.54 -12.57 -10.09
CA ARG A 156 10.50 -13.06 -9.19
C ARG A 156 10.97 -12.97 -7.74
N ASN A 157 10.19 -12.33 -6.89
CA ASN A 157 10.45 -12.32 -5.46
C ASN A 157 9.73 -13.48 -4.78
N GLU A 158 10.34 -14.04 -3.74
CA GLU A 158 9.74 -15.11 -2.94
C GLU A 158 8.64 -14.56 -2.02
N ALA A 159 7.72 -15.45 -1.61
CA ALA A 159 6.71 -15.10 -0.63
C ALA A 159 7.35 -14.92 0.76
N PHE A 160 6.99 -13.86 1.46
CA PHE A 160 7.38 -13.66 2.85
C PHE A 160 6.40 -14.40 3.77
N GLN A 161 6.93 -15.20 4.67
CA GLN A 161 6.15 -16.00 5.61
C GLN A 161 6.48 -15.63 7.07
N ILE A 162 5.46 -15.72 7.92
CA ILE A 162 5.59 -15.71 9.38
C ILE A 162 4.89 -16.97 9.88
N ASP A 163 5.59 -17.80 10.62
CA ASP A 163 5.07 -19.08 11.17
C ASP A 163 4.36 -19.96 10.11
N GLY A 164 4.92 -20.00 8.89
CA GLY A 164 4.37 -20.77 7.77
C GLY A 164 3.18 -20.12 7.05
N ILE A 165 2.75 -18.94 7.46
CA ILE A 165 1.64 -18.18 6.84
C ILE A 165 2.22 -17.17 5.84
N ASN A 166 1.77 -17.23 4.59
CA ASN A 166 2.09 -16.22 3.58
C ASN A 166 1.42 -14.90 3.95
N ILE A 167 2.20 -13.85 4.14
CA ILE A 167 1.68 -12.54 4.53
C ILE A 167 1.11 -11.81 3.31
N SER A 168 -0.17 -11.47 3.39
CA SER A 168 -0.89 -10.72 2.36
C SER A 168 -1.91 -9.74 2.97
N SER A 169 -2.33 -8.74 2.20
CA SER A 169 -3.39 -7.82 2.64
C SER A 169 -4.71 -8.54 2.95
N SER A 170 -5.00 -9.66 2.28
CA SER A 170 -6.21 -10.47 2.53
C SER A 170 -6.15 -11.16 3.89
N VAL A 171 -5.02 -11.74 4.28
CA VAL A 171 -4.80 -12.34 5.59
C VAL A 171 -4.93 -11.30 6.71
N ILE A 172 -4.35 -10.11 6.51
CA ILE A 172 -4.46 -9.03 7.50
C ILE A 172 -5.91 -8.57 7.67
N ARG A 173 -6.68 -8.47 6.57
CA ARG A 173 -8.11 -8.14 6.65
C ARG A 173 -8.90 -9.20 7.41
N SER A 174 -8.59 -10.49 7.24
CA SER A 174 -9.22 -11.57 8.01
C SER A 174 -9.00 -11.37 9.51
N PHE A 175 -7.75 -11.20 9.95
CA PHE A 175 -7.44 -10.94 11.35
C PHE A 175 -8.18 -9.73 11.92
N LEU A 176 -8.22 -8.62 11.17
CA LEU A 176 -8.95 -7.43 11.63
C LEU A 176 -10.46 -7.66 11.75
N LYS A 177 -11.06 -8.44 10.82
CA LYS A 177 -12.48 -8.81 10.86
C LYS A 177 -12.83 -9.77 11.99
N GLU A 178 -11.85 -10.50 12.50
CA GLU A 178 -11.96 -11.40 13.65
C GLU A 178 -11.59 -10.70 14.97
N GLY A 179 -11.12 -9.45 14.93
CA GLY A 179 -10.70 -8.68 16.09
C GLY A 179 -9.26 -8.97 16.55
N GLU A 180 -8.53 -9.80 15.81
CA GLU A 180 -7.17 -10.24 16.10
C GLU A 180 -6.15 -9.16 15.68
N VAL A 181 -6.25 -8.00 16.32
CA VAL A 181 -5.45 -6.81 15.96
C VAL A 181 -3.95 -6.99 16.23
N GLU A 182 -3.56 -7.84 17.18
CA GLU A 182 -2.18 -8.19 17.48
C GLU A 182 -1.57 -9.02 16.34
N MET A 183 -2.31 -9.99 15.79
CA MET A 183 -1.88 -10.79 14.64
C MET A 183 -1.77 -9.90 13.39
N ALA A 184 -2.74 -9.03 13.17
CA ALA A 184 -2.67 -8.02 12.12
C ALA A 184 -1.44 -7.12 12.26
N ALA A 185 -1.10 -6.67 13.48
CA ALA A 185 0.08 -5.85 13.75
C ALA A 185 1.39 -6.61 13.51
N GLN A 186 1.47 -7.90 13.83
CA GLN A 186 2.63 -8.75 13.51
C GLN A 186 2.85 -8.85 11.99
N CYS A 187 1.77 -9.05 11.23
CA CYS A 187 1.83 -9.11 9.77
C CYS A 187 2.18 -7.76 9.13
N LEU A 188 1.70 -6.66 9.69
CA LEU A 188 2.02 -5.30 9.24
C LEU A 188 3.45 -4.89 9.61
N GLY A 189 3.95 -5.30 10.78
CA GLY A 189 5.17 -4.81 11.41
C GLY A 189 4.96 -3.56 12.27
N PHE A 190 3.72 -3.12 12.42
CA PHE A 190 3.30 -1.97 13.23
C PHE A 190 1.81 -2.08 13.58
N PRO A 191 1.32 -1.39 14.65
CA PRO A 191 -0.09 -1.41 15.02
C PRO A 191 -0.98 -0.88 13.88
N TYR A 192 -2.11 -1.58 13.64
CA TYR A 192 -3.09 -1.11 12.67
C TYR A 192 -3.58 0.30 13.02
N THR A 193 -3.65 1.18 12.05
CA THR A 193 -3.94 2.60 12.28
C THR A 193 -5.18 3.03 11.51
N LEU A 194 -6.15 3.59 12.21
CA LEU A 194 -7.32 4.25 11.62
C LEU A 194 -7.10 5.77 11.59
N ILE A 195 -7.49 6.39 10.49
CA ILE A 195 -7.53 7.84 10.34
C ILE A 195 -8.99 8.25 10.25
N GLY A 196 -9.38 9.29 10.98
CA GLY A 196 -10.73 9.78 10.96
C GLY A 196 -10.84 11.20 11.50
N LYS A 197 -11.98 11.80 11.25
CA LYS A 197 -12.34 13.13 11.76
C LYS A 197 -13.12 12.99 13.06
N VAL A 198 -12.75 13.79 14.05
CA VAL A 198 -13.54 13.89 15.28
C VAL A 198 -14.84 14.61 14.98
N VAL A 199 -15.95 13.97 15.30
CA VAL A 199 -17.31 14.51 15.09
C VAL A 199 -18.09 14.54 16.39
N ASN A 200 -19.11 15.37 16.44
CA ASN A 200 -20.02 15.45 17.57
C ASN A 200 -20.86 14.16 17.67
N GLY A 201 -21.02 13.66 18.87
CA GLY A 201 -21.94 12.58 19.20
C GLY A 201 -23.07 13.07 20.10
N PHE A 202 -23.78 12.16 20.75
CA PHE A 202 -24.89 12.47 21.65
C PHE A 202 -24.48 13.02 23.03
N HIS A 203 -23.17 13.18 23.27
CA HIS A 203 -22.59 13.71 24.52
C HIS A 203 -22.93 12.93 25.80
N GLU A 204 -23.36 11.66 25.70
CA GLU A 204 -23.73 10.82 26.86
C GLU A 204 -22.53 10.63 27.80
N GLY A 205 -21.33 10.40 27.29
CA GLY A 205 -20.12 10.30 28.08
C GLY A 205 -19.86 11.55 28.93
N ARG A 206 -20.16 12.77 28.40
CA ARG A 206 -20.02 14.02 29.14
C ARG A 206 -20.97 14.07 30.34
N LYS A 207 -22.23 13.58 30.19
CA LYS A 207 -23.21 13.51 31.28
C LYS A 207 -22.76 12.57 32.41
N LEU A 208 -22.00 11.52 32.05
CA LEU A 208 -21.43 10.54 32.99
C LEU A 208 -20.04 10.94 33.55
N GLY A 209 -19.54 12.15 33.22
CA GLY A 209 -18.21 12.59 33.66
C GLY A 209 -17.04 12.08 32.82
N PHE A 210 -17.31 11.31 31.75
CA PHE A 210 -16.30 10.75 30.85
C PHE A 210 -16.53 11.23 29.40
N PRO A 211 -16.08 12.44 29.04
CA PRO A 211 -16.25 12.95 27.69
C PRO A 211 -15.49 12.04 26.70
N THR A 212 -16.18 11.66 25.63
CA THR A 212 -15.67 10.78 24.57
C THR A 212 -15.62 11.52 23.24
N ALA A 213 -14.64 11.19 22.39
CA ALA A 213 -14.57 11.62 21.02
C ALA A 213 -15.16 10.52 20.11
N ASN A 214 -16.01 10.91 19.16
CA ASN A 214 -16.46 10.01 18.10
C ASN A 214 -15.58 10.24 16.87
N LEU A 215 -15.13 9.13 16.26
CA LEU A 215 -14.27 9.16 15.08
C LEU A 215 -15.09 8.76 13.86
N ASP A 216 -15.25 9.67 12.90
CA ASP A 216 -15.83 9.39 11.60
C ASP A 216 -14.70 8.99 10.64
N ILE A 217 -14.76 7.78 10.12
CA ILE A 217 -13.81 7.21 9.16
C ILE A 217 -14.43 6.91 7.80
N SER A 218 -15.71 7.24 7.61
CA SER A 218 -16.49 6.89 6.40
C SER A 218 -15.85 7.38 5.10
N HIS A 219 -15.19 8.54 5.14
CA HIS A 219 -14.54 9.13 3.98
C HIS A 219 -13.20 8.48 3.58
N PHE A 220 -12.63 7.65 4.45
CA PHE A 220 -11.30 7.09 4.23
C PHE A 220 -11.30 5.67 3.66
N GLY A 221 -12.47 4.99 3.65
CA GLY A 221 -12.63 3.63 3.11
C GLY A 221 -11.74 2.57 3.80
N GLN A 222 -11.26 2.86 5.02
CA GLN A 222 -10.44 1.91 5.76
C GLN A 222 -11.31 0.84 6.42
N LEU A 223 -10.77 -0.38 6.53
CA LEU A 223 -11.39 -1.47 7.25
C LEU A 223 -11.53 -1.14 8.73
N ILE A 224 -12.74 -1.23 9.25
CA ILE A 224 -12.99 -1.15 10.70
C ILE A 224 -12.81 -2.56 11.28
N PRO A 225 -11.98 -2.74 12.33
CA PRO A 225 -11.87 -4.02 13.02
C PRO A 225 -13.22 -4.49 13.59
N ALA A 226 -13.29 -5.77 13.97
CA ALA A 226 -14.50 -6.34 14.60
C ALA A 226 -15.00 -5.48 15.77
N PRO A 227 -16.31 -5.51 16.08
CA PRO A 227 -16.84 -4.87 17.28
C PRO A 227 -16.11 -5.32 18.55
N GLY A 228 -15.73 -4.38 19.39
CA GLY A 228 -14.95 -4.66 20.61
C GLY A 228 -14.38 -3.42 21.25
N VAL A 229 -13.65 -3.62 22.34
CA VAL A 229 -12.93 -2.57 23.05
C VAL A 229 -11.43 -2.75 22.84
N TYR A 230 -10.77 -1.74 22.33
CA TYR A 230 -9.36 -1.77 21.96
C TYR A 230 -8.53 -0.78 22.76
N ALA A 231 -7.38 -1.21 23.23
CA ALA A 231 -6.36 -0.32 23.76
C ALA A 231 -5.67 0.38 22.57
N VAL A 232 -5.67 1.70 22.55
CA VAL A 232 -5.18 2.48 21.40
C VAL A 232 -4.16 3.53 21.80
N LYS A 233 -3.32 3.93 20.86
CA LYS A 233 -2.56 5.16 20.89
C LYS A 233 -3.20 6.16 19.94
N VAL A 234 -3.44 7.37 20.40
CA VAL A 234 -4.09 8.43 19.63
C VAL A 234 -3.13 9.58 19.43
N ARG A 235 -3.07 10.11 18.23
CA ARG A 235 -2.33 11.33 17.90
C ARG A 235 -3.25 12.28 17.14
N LEU A 236 -3.33 13.51 17.58
CA LEU A 236 -4.05 14.56 16.83
C LEU A 236 -3.19 15.05 15.67
N GLU A 237 -3.86 15.50 14.61
CA GLU A 237 -3.22 16.18 13.50
C GLU A 237 -2.35 17.34 14.00
N ASN A 238 -1.23 17.59 13.35
CA ASN A 238 -0.27 18.63 13.72
C ASN A 238 0.37 18.49 15.12
N THR A 239 0.29 17.31 15.74
CA THR A 239 0.99 17.02 17.00
C THR A 239 1.96 15.85 16.82
N VAL A 240 3.02 15.83 17.63
CA VAL A 240 3.96 14.71 17.70
C VAL A 240 3.71 13.80 18.90
N VAL A 241 2.79 14.18 19.79
CA VAL A 241 2.53 13.50 21.05
C VAL A 241 1.48 12.42 20.88
N TRP A 242 1.81 11.19 21.22
CA TRP A 242 0.90 10.07 21.31
C TRP A 242 0.30 9.96 22.72
N LYS A 243 -1.01 9.82 22.81
CA LYS A 243 -1.76 9.58 24.04
C LYS A 243 -2.31 8.15 24.04
N ARG A 244 -2.38 7.53 25.22
CA ARG A 244 -3.06 6.24 25.39
C ARG A 244 -4.57 6.48 25.54
N GLY A 245 -5.38 5.56 25.02
CA GLY A 245 -6.83 5.62 25.10
C GLY A 245 -7.46 4.25 24.94
N MET A 246 -8.76 4.21 25.11
CA MET A 246 -9.62 3.09 24.74
C MET A 246 -10.52 3.51 23.61
N MET A 247 -10.71 2.62 22.65
CA MET A 247 -11.63 2.80 21.51
C MET A 247 -12.67 1.69 21.55
N ASN A 248 -13.93 2.07 21.56
CA ASN A 248 -15.02 1.12 21.35
C ASN A 248 -15.42 1.14 19.87
N VAL A 249 -15.40 -0.04 19.25
CA VAL A 249 -15.90 -0.28 17.91
C VAL A 249 -17.20 -1.07 18.05
N GLY A 250 -18.30 -0.57 17.50
CA GLY A 250 -19.58 -1.25 17.57
C GLY A 250 -20.74 -0.34 17.21
N ASN A 251 -21.89 -0.98 16.95
CA ASN A 251 -23.16 -0.28 16.84
C ASN A 251 -23.65 0.06 18.24
N ARG A 252 -24.17 1.25 18.41
CA ARG A 252 -24.93 1.56 19.61
C ARG A 252 -26.24 0.78 19.60
N PRO A 253 -26.69 0.27 20.75
CA PRO A 253 -28.05 -0.25 20.89
C PRO A 253 -29.09 0.84 20.63
#